data_18f08a5ee7ef5ae1da677c4b8da47e3c
#
_entry.id   18f08a5ee7ef5ae1da677c4b8da47e3c
#
_cell.length_a   1.000
_cell.length_b   1.000
_cell.length_c   1.000
_cell.angle_alpha   90.00
_cell.angle_beta   90.00
_cell.angle_gamma   90.00
#
_symmetry.space_group_name_H-M   'P 1'
#
loop_
_entity.id
_entity.type
_entity.pdbx_description
1 polymer ?
#
loop_
_entity_poly.entity_id
_entity_poly.type
_entity_poly.pdbx_seq_one_letter_code
_entity_poly.pdbx_strand_id
1 'polypeptide(L)'
;MYLHVNEEMATAGSIPVLWVLPEAEAKDKIIIYYHGWDSDIESSRFRASIWAAADYPVLVVEEALHGARGSWDYEDIQKLPEVVIENMKEFDAILACVRARFPEKQIVVAGHSMGGMTAMGLLARDEVAGVLALNGLGDWTPLAVAPYKEAAQAYDPMNHISKHKDKAICMLNGELDDVVNPVYQKNYYEKIKDEHENTTPLVFEIIEGTSHVVTTNMMAMTLEFLEKM
;
A
#
# COMPACT_ATOMS: atom_id res chain seq x y z
N MET A 1 17.55 19.39 -6.26
CA MET A 1 18.03 18.06 -5.79
C MET A 1 17.54 17.04 -6.79
N TYR A 2 18.40 16.26 -7.39
CA TYR A 2 17.99 15.14 -8.23
C TYR A 2 17.94 13.87 -7.38
N LEU A 3 16.89 13.07 -7.53
CA LEU A 3 16.82 11.75 -6.92
C LEU A 3 17.62 10.79 -7.81
N HIS A 4 18.67 10.18 -7.25
CA HIS A 4 19.52 9.23 -7.96
C HIS A 4 18.91 7.84 -7.85
N VAL A 5 18.14 7.46 -8.86
CA VAL A 5 17.44 6.18 -8.93
C VAL A 5 17.49 5.61 -10.35
N ASN A 6 17.40 4.30 -10.48
CA ASN A 6 17.28 3.59 -11.75
C ASN A 6 15.85 3.11 -11.94
N GLU A 7 15.28 3.29 -13.12
CA GLU A 7 13.93 2.87 -13.45
C GLU A 7 13.93 1.81 -14.55
N GLU A 8 13.07 0.80 -14.40
CA GLU A 8 12.96 -0.30 -15.36
C GLU A 8 11.49 -0.77 -15.43
N MET A 9 10.87 -0.64 -16.60
CA MET A 9 9.56 -1.24 -16.87
C MET A 9 9.70 -2.75 -17.05
N ALA A 10 8.80 -3.51 -16.42
CA ALA A 10 8.76 -4.96 -16.49
C ALA A 10 7.32 -5.47 -16.44
N THR A 11 7.14 -6.78 -16.33
CA THR A 11 5.84 -7.41 -16.06
C THR A 11 5.96 -8.47 -14.98
N ALA A 12 4.95 -8.53 -14.11
CA ALA A 12 4.74 -9.63 -13.17
C ALA A 12 3.62 -10.52 -13.75
N GLY A 13 4.00 -11.60 -14.43
CA GLY A 13 3.05 -12.29 -15.32
C GLY A 13 2.61 -11.37 -16.45
N SER A 14 1.30 -11.04 -16.50
CA SER A 14 0.72 -10.07 -17.44
C SER A 14 0.57 -8.66 -16.90
N ILE A 15 0.94 -8.43 -15.62
CA ILE A 15 0.71 -7.17 -14.91
C ILE A 15 1.90 -6.24 -15.18
N PRO A 16 1.71 -5.05 -15.78
CA PRO A 16 2.76 -4.06 -15.92
C PRO A 16 3.24 -3.58 -14.54
N VAL A 17 4.54 -3.47 -14.39
CA VAL A 17 5.18 -2.98 -13.17
C VAL A 17 6.35 -2.07 -13.49
N LEU A 18 6.67 -1.16 -12.59
CA LEU A 18 7.85 -0.32 -12.65
C LEU A 18 8.77 -0.63 -11.47
N TRP A 19 9.97 -1.06 -11.75
CA TRP A 19 11.05 -1.08 -10.77
C TRP A 19 11.63 0.33 -10.62
N VAL A 20 11.71 0.81 -9.39
CA VAL A 20 12.47 2.01 -9.03
C VAL A 20 13.52 1.57 -8.01
N LEU A 21 14.78 1.65 -8.40
CA LEU A 21 15.88 1.02 -7.71
C LEU A 21 16.89 2.07 -7.24
N PRO A 22 17.47 1.90 -6.04
CA PRO A 22 18.56 2.74 -5.59
C PRO A 22 19.80 2.60 -6.48
N GLU A 23 20.61 3.66 -6.57
CA GLU A 23 21.96 3.58 -7.17
C GLU A 23 22.97 2.94 -6.20
N ALA A 24 22.72 3.09 -4.89
CA ALA A 24 23.54 2.49 -3.85
C ALA A 24 23.13 1.05 -3.53
N GLU A 25 23.79 0.42 -2.56
CA GLU A 25 23.41 -0.90 -2.06
C GLU A 25 22.03 -0.84 -1.41
N ALA A 26 21.13 -1.69 -1.89
CA ALA A 26 19.75 -1.74 -1.43
C ALA A 26 19.65 -2.29 0.01
N LYS A 27 18.91 -1.60 0.88
CA LYS A 27 18.56 -2.05 2.23
C LYS A 27 17.82 -3.40 2.22
N ASP A 28 17.58 -3.97 3.39
CA ASP A 28 17.00 -5.30 3.61
C ASP A 28 15.52 -5.43 3.26
N LYS A 29 14.82 -4.30 3.04
CA LYS A 29 13.40 -4.27 2.70
C LYS A 29 13.16 -3.92 1.23
N ILE A 30 12.03 -4.38 0.70
CA ILE A 30 11.50 -3.97 -0.61
C ILE A 30 10.06 -3.49 -0.44
N ILE A 31 9.71 -2.42 -1.13
CA ILE A 31 8.39 -1.84 -1.10
C ILE A 31 7.62 -2.26 -2.37
N ILE A 32 6.46 -2.87 -2.20
CA ILE A 32 5.48 -3.08 -3.28
C ILE A 32 4.45 -1.96 -3.14
N TYR A 33 4.39 -1.05 -4.12
CA TYR A 33 3.54 0.13 -4.07
C TYR A 33 2.34 0.03 -5.01
N TYR A 34 1.16 0.22 -4.45
CA TYR A 34 -0.12 0.32 -5.15
C TYR A 34 -0.58 1.79 -5.18
N HIS A 35 -1.01 2.26 -6.36
CA HIS A 35 -1.44 3.65 -6.56
C HIS A 35 -2.88 3.91 -6.09
N GLY A 36 -3.39 5.11 -6.23
CA GLY A 36 -4.78 5.46 -5.92
C GLY A 36 -5.70 5.31 -7.13
N TRP A 37 -7.00 5.43 -6.88
CA TRP A 37 -8.01 5.57 -7.92
C TRP A 37 -7.73 6.81 -8.77
N ASP A 38 -7.96 6.75 -10.07
CA ASP A 38 -7.60 7.79 -11.05
C ASP A 38 -6.09 8.13 -11.06
N SER A 39 -5.26 7.10 -10.88
CA SER A 39 -3.80 7.22 -10.88
C SER A 39 -3.18 6.10 -11.73
N ASP A 40 -1.85 6.06 -11.85
CA ASP A 40 -1.11 5.07 -12.64
C ASP A 40 0.34 4.96 -12.16
N ILE A 41 1.12 4.12 -12.83
CA ILE A 41 2.57 4.01 -12.60
C ILE A 41 3.27 5.37 -12.77
N GLU A 42 2.92 6.14 -13.80
CA GLU A 42 3.62 7.41 -14.11
C GLU A 42 3.46 8.43 -12.99
N SER A 43 2.23 8.61 -12.48
CA SER A 43 1.94 9.52 -11.37
C SER A 43 2.56 9.06 -10.04
N SER A 44 2.90 7.78 -9.94
CA SER A 44 3.50 7.14 -8.76
C SER A 44 5.02 7.25 -8.69
N ARG A 45 5.70 7.54 -9.82
CA ARG A 45 7.17 7.58 -9.93
C ARG A 45 7.83 8.43 -8.86
N PHE A 46 7.28 9.62 -8.59
CA PHE A 46 7.89 10.54 -7.64
C PHE A 46 7.91 9.96 -6.21
N ARG A 47 6.81 9.36 -5.76
CA ARG A 47 6.75 8.72 -4.42
C ARG A 47 7.70 7.53 -4.34
N ALA A 48 7.68 6.67 -5.35
CA ALA A 48 8.59 5.53 -5.44
C ALA A 48 10.06 5.96 -5.42
N SER A 49 10.39 7.05 -6.13
CA SER A 49 11.75 7.58 -6.16
C SER A 49 12.24 8.12 -4.82
N ILE A 50 11.34 8.61 -3.94
CA ILE A 50 11.71 9.05 -2.59
C ILE A 50 12.20 7.86 -1.76
N TRP A 51 11.48 6.73 -1.77
CA TRP A 51 11.91 5.52 -1.06
C TRP A 51 13.17 4.90 -1.69
N ALA A 52 13.25 4.87 -3.02
CA ALA A 52 14.42 4.34 -3.71
C ALA A 52 15.68 5.19 -3.48
N ALA A 53 15.56 6.52 -3.40
CA ALA A 53 16.65 7.42 -3.03
C ALA A 53 17.09 7.29 -1.55
N ALA A 54 16.28 6.64 -0.72
CA ALA A 54 16.61 6.24 0.66
C ALA A 54 17.04 4.76 0.75
N ASP A 55 17.46 4.18 -0.37
CA ASP A 55 18.01 2.83 -0.54
C ASP A 55 16.99 1.67 -0.40
N TYR A 56 15.68 1.95 -0.47
CA TYR A 56 14.65 0.92 -0.52
C TYR A 56 14.22 0.65 -1.97
N PRO A 57 14.48 -0.53 -2.56
CA PRO A 57 13.91 -0.88 -3.86
C PRO A 57 12.39 -0.81 -3.83
N VAL A 58 11.79 -0.32 -4.90
CA VAL A 58 10.33 -0.21 -5.02
C VAL A 58 9.86 -0.92 -6.28
N LEU A 59 8.79 -1.69 -6.17
CA LEU A 59 8.00 -2.18 -7.29
C LEU A 59 6.66 -1.46 -7.30
N VAL A 60 6.42 -0.61 -8.28
CA VAL A 60 5.12 0.02 -8.52
C VAL A 60 4.27 -0.91 -9.38
N VAL A 61 3.05 -1.19 -8.96
CA VAL A 61 2.12 -2.09 -9.65
C VAL A 61 1.10 -1.27 -10.42
N GLU A 62 0.87 -1.60 -11.71
CA GLU A 62 -0.26 -1.07 -12.45
C GLU A 62 -1.52 -1.84 -12.11
N GLU A 63 -2.50 -1.17 -11.53
CA GLU A 63 -3.72 -1.80 -11.08
C GLU A 63 -4.73 -2.01 -12.23
N ALA A 64 -5.66 -2.95 -12.09
CA ALA A 64 -6.68 -3.19 -13.10
C ALA A 64 -7.49 -1.93 -13.39
N LEU A 65 -7.94 -1.75 -14.63
CA LEU A 65 -8.69 -0.57 -15.11
C LEU A 65 -7.89 0.75 -15.08
N HIS A 66 -6.56 0.70 -14.92
CA HIS A 66 -5.71 1.89 -14.90
C HIS A 66 -4.55 1.75 -15.89
N GLY A 67 -4.06 2.89 -16.40
CA GLY A 67 -2.89 2.97 -17.25
C GLY A 67 -2.90 1.99 -18.43
N ALA A 68 -1.89 1.15 -18.52
CA ALA A 68 -1.76 0.15 -19.60
C ALA A 68 -2.76 -1.02 -19.47
N ARG A 69 -3.51 -1.12 -18.36
CA ARG A 69 -4.49 -2.18 -18.12
C ARG A 69 -5.94 -1.76 -18.41
N GLY A 70 -6.11 -0.62 -19.06
CA GLY A 70 -7.41 -0.09 -19.46
C GLY A 70 -7.73 1.22 -18.76
N SER A 71 -9.00 1.59 -18.77
CA SER A 71 -9.50 2.81 -18.13
C SER A 71 -10.94 2.61 -17.67
N TRP A 72 -11.38 3.47 -16.78
CA TRP A 72 -12.73 3.55 -16.28
C TRP A 72 -13.17 5.01 -16.20
N ASP A 73 -14.45 5.26 -16.04
CA ASP A 73 -14.93 6.57 -15.61
C ASP A 73 -14.65 6.71 -14.10
N TYR A 74 -13.57 7.40 -13.75
CA TYR A 74 -13.11 7.48 -12.35
C TYR A 74 -14.01 8.34 -11.46
N GLU A 75 -15.00 9.05 -12.01
CA GLU A 75 -16.08 9.64 -11.21
C GLU A 75 -17.06 8.56 -10.69
N ASP A 76 -17.10 7.40 -11.36
CA ASP A 76 -17.88 6.24 -10.92
C ASP A 76 -17.03 5.28 -10.07
N ILE A 77 -17.12 5.43 -8.76
CA ILE A 77 -16.37 4.61 -7.78
C ILE A 77 -16.93 3.20 -7.59
N GLN A 78 -18.00 2.77 -8.29
CA GLN A 78 -18.62 1.45 -8.10
C GLN A 78 -17.66 0.30 -8.43
N LYS A 79 -16.64 0.53 -9.24
CA LYS A 79 -15.60 -0.44 -9.59
C LYS A 79 -14.41 -0.48 -8.63
N LEU A 80 -14.29 0.46 -7.71
CA LEU A 80 -13.17 0.50 -6.77
C LEU A 80 -13.05 -0.79 -5.94
N PRO A 81 -14.13 -1.37 -5.37
CA PRO A 81 -14.01 -2.65 -4.65
C PRO A 81 -13.54 -3.80 -5.55
N GLU A 82 -13.91 -3.81 -6.84
CA GLU A 82 -13.47 -4.82 -7.80
C GLU A 82 -11.96 -4.78 -7.98
N VAL A 83 -11.39 -3.58 -8.17
CA VAL A 83 -9.94 -3.39 -8.36
C VAL A 83 -9.18 -3.81 -7.11
N VAL A 84 -9.62 -3.38 -5.93
CA VAL A 84 -8.99 -3.78 -4.66
C VAL A 84 -8.99 -5.31 -4.49
N ILE A 85 -10.11 -5.99 -4.80
CA ILE A 85 -10.20 -7.45 -4.74
C ILE A 85 -9.31 -8.12 -5.78
N GLU A 86 -9.19 -7.54 -6.98
CA GLU A 86 -8.31 -8.08 -8.02
C GLU A 86 -6.84 -8.02 -7.60
N ASN A 87 -6.41 -6.91 -6.97
CA ASN A 87 -5.07 -6.79 -6.40
C ASN A 87 -4.76 -7.90 -5.39
N MET A 88 -5.76 -8.32 -4.58
CA MET A 88 -5.58 -9.45 -3.65
C MET A 88 -5.28 -10.76 -4.38
N LYS A 89 -5.98 -11.02 -5.50
CA LYS A 89 -5.84 -12.24 -6.30
C LYS A 89 -4.52 -12.26 -7.10
N GLU A 90 -4.08 -11.10 -7.56
CA GLU A 90 -2.88 -10.92 -8.38
C GLU A 90 -1.59 -10.93 -7.55
N PHE A 91 -1.67 -10.82 -6.24
CA PHE A 91 -0.50 -10.68 -5.37
C PHE A 91 0.52 -11.81 -5.51
N ASP A 92 0.11 -13.04 -5.78
CA ASP A 92 1.05 -14.16 -5.97
C ASP A 92 1.96 -13.96 -7.19
N ALA A 93 1.45 -13.37 -8.28
CA ALA A 93 2.26 -13.04 -9.45
C ALA A 93 3.24 -11.90 -9.15
N ILE A 94 2.80 -10.88 -8.41
CA ILE A 94 3.65 -9.77 -7.95
C ILE A 94 4.74 -10.31 -7.01
N LEU A 95 4.38 -11.15 -6.06
CA LEU A 95 5.31 -11.78 -5.13
C LEU A 95 6.37 -12.62 -5.86
N ALA A 96 5.97 -13.42 -6.85
CA ALA A 96 6.90 -14.22 -7.65
C ALA A 96 7.90 -13.32 -8.40
N CYS A 97 7.45 -12.20 -8.97
CA CYS A 97 8.29 -11.22 -9.63
C CYS A 97 9.31 -10.61 -8.64
N VAL A 98 8.87 -10.23 -7.45
CA VAL A 98 9.73 -9.69 -6.39
C VAL A 98 10.76 -10.73 -5.95
N ARG A 99 10.35 -11.96 -5.66
CA ARG A 99 11.23 -13.03 -5.17
C ARG A 99 12.26 -13.47 -6.19
N ALA A 100 11.94 -13.39 -7.49
CA ALA A 100 12.91 -13.67 -8.55
C ALA A 100 14.10 -12.69 -8.55
N ARG A 101 13.89 -11.43 -8.14
CA ARG A 101 14.93 -10.41 -8.10
C ARG A 101 15.54 -10.22 -6.70
N PHE A 102 14.71 -10.31 -5.67
CA PHE A 102 15.06 -10.08 -4.27
C PHE A 102 14.53 -11.20 -3.36
N PRO A 103 15.16 -12.39 -3.38
CA PRO A 103 14.65 -13.58 -2.69
C PRO A 103 14.55 -13.42 -1.17
N GLU A 104 15.46 -12.68 -0.54
CA GLU A 104 15.61 -12.60 0.91
C GLU A 104 15.09 -11.31 1.54
N LYS A 105 14.70 -10.29 0.73
CA LYS A 105 14.27 -9.02 1.31
C LYS A 105 12.90 -9.14 2.00
N GLN A 106 12.75 -8.42 3.11
CA GLN A 106 11.47 -8.25 3.78
C GLN A 106 10.51 -7.46 2.87
N ILE A 107 9.28 -7.94 2.74
CA ILE A 107 8.28 -7.29 1.89
C ILE A 107 7.45 -6.33 2.73
N VAL A 108 7.44 -5.07 2.32
CA VAL A 108 6.55 -4.03 2.83
C VAL A 108 5.59 -3.65 1.71
N VAL A 109 4.29 -3.69 1.97
CA VAL A 109 3.31 -3.23 1.01
C VAL A 109 2.91 -1.80 1.35
N ALA A 110 2.97 -0.92 0.36
CA ALA A 110 2.63 0.49 0.52
C ALA A 110 1.52 0.89 -0.46
N GLY A 111 0.74 1.89 -0.11
CA GLY A 111 -0.23 2.45 -1.06
C GLY A 111 -0.91 3.71 -0.57
N HIS A 112 -1.49 4.44 -1.52
CA HIS A 112 -2.27 5.64 -1.28
C HIS A 112 -3.73 5.40 -1.65
N SER A 113 -4.68 5.85 -0.84
CA SER A 113 -6.11 5.76 -1.14
C SER A 113 -6.52 4.30 -1.41
N MET A 114 -7.00 3.96 -2.60
CA MET A 114 -7.27 2.60 -3.05
C MET A 114 -6.07 1.65 -2.83
N GLY A 115 -4.86 2.09 -3.17
CA GLY A 115 -3.64 1.32 -2.90
C GLY A 115 -3.37 1.15 -1.40
N GLY A 116 -3.75 2.12 -0.56
CA GLY A 116 -3.69 2.00 0.90
C GLY A 116 -4.68 0.95 1.44
N MET A 117 -5.87 0.85 0.83
CA MET A 117 -6.83 -0.23 1.11
C MET A 117 -6.22 -1.58 0.74
N THR A 118 -5.66 -1.68 -0.48
CA THR A 118 -4.94 -2.87 -0.97
C THR A 118 -3.84 -3.29 -0.01
N ALA A 119 -2.99 -2.36 0.44
CA ALA A 119 -1.90 -2.64 1.37
C ALA A 119 -2.44 -3.25 2.68
N MET A 120 -3.49 -2.68 3.25
CA MET A 120 -4.11 -3.18 4.48
C MET A 120 -4.69 -4.60 4.30
N GLY A 121 -5.34 -4.89 3.17
CA GLY A 121 -5.85 -6.24 2.88
C GLY A 121 -4.74 -7.28 2.71
N LEU A 122 -3.61 -6.90 2.12
CA LEU A 122 -2.45 -7.77 1.93
C LEU A 122 -1.66 -8.03 3.22
N LEU A 123 -1.89 -7.26 4.29
CA LEU A 123 -1.22 -7.47 5.57
C LEU A 123 -1.45 -8.86 6.17
N ALA A 124 -2.56 -9.51 5.83
CA ALA A 124 -2.85 -10.87 6.28
C ALA A 124 -1.99 -11.97 5.61
N ARG A 125 -1.19 -11.62 4.60
CA ARG A 125 -0.29 -12.54 3.89
C ARG A 125 0.96 -12.80 4.73
N ASP A 126 1.36 -14.05 4.86
CA ASP A 126 2.52 -14.45 5.68
C ASP A 126 3.84 -13.85 5.16
N GLU A 127 3.93 -13.60 3.84
CA GLU A 127 5.11 -13.03 3.19
C GLU A 127 5.27 -11.51 3.43
N VAL A 128 4.22 -10.83 3.88
CA VAL A 128 4.23 -9.38 4.13
C VAL A 128 4.69 -9.11 5.55
N ALA A 129 5.81 -8.41 5.70
CA ALA A 129 6.38 -8.04 6.99
C ALA A 129 5.75 -6.77 7.58
N GLY A 130 5.22 -5.89 6.74
CA GLY A 130 4.56 -4.67 7.20
C GLY A 130 3.88 -3.89 6.09
N VAL A 131 3.17 -2.81 6.48
CA VAL A 131 2.43 -1.95 5.56
C VAL A 131 2.66 -0.47 5.84
N LEU A 132 2.56 0.33 4.76
CA LEU A 132 2.49 1.79 4.76
C LEU A 132 1.17 2.20 4.08
N ALA A 133 0.11 2.42 4.85
CA ALA A 133 -1.21 2.81 4.35
C ALA A 133 -1.40 4.32 4.46
N LEU A 134 -1.40 5.01 3.32
CA LEU A 134 -1.56 6.46 3.21
C LEU A 134 -2.99 6.77 2.75
N ASN A 135 -3.78 7.44 3.58
CA ASN A 135 -5.20 7.73 3.34
C ASN A 135 -6.01 6.48 2.93
N GLY A 136 -5.70 5.33 3.55
CA GLY A 136 -6.35 4.05 3.26
C GLY A 136 -7.47 3.71 4.24
N LEU A 137 -7.95 2.45 4.16
CA LEU A 137 -8.97 1.88 5.06
C LEU A 137 -8.43 0.59 5.68
N GLY A 138 -8.52 0.48 7.01
CA GLY A 138 -8.30 -0.76 7.75
C GLY A 138 -9.60 -1.50 8.11
N ASP A 139 -10.73 -0.80 8.06
CA ASP A 139 -12.08 -1.34 8.17
C ASP A 139 -12.74 -1.23 6.77
N TRP A 140 -13.01 -2.38 6.13
CA TRP A 140 -13.51 -2.43 4.76
C TRP A 140 -15.05 -2.41 4.67
N THR A 141 -15.74 -1.95 5.70
CA THR A 141 -17.19 -1.74 5.65
C THR A 141 -17.64 -0.98 4.40
N PRO A 142 -16.96 0.10 3.93
CA PRO A 142 -17.34 0.80 2.70
C PRO A 142 -17.16 0.00 1.42
N LEU A 143 -16.25 -0.99 1.40
CA LEU A 143 -16.00 -1.85 0.25
C LEU A 143 -16.95 -3.05 0.20
N ALA A 144 -17.59 -3.39 1.32
CA ALA A 144 -18.47 -4.56 1.45
C ALA A 144 -19.87 -4.31 0.87
N VAL A 145 -19.93 -3.85 -0.39
CA VAL A 145 -21.16 -3.58 -1.14
C VAL A 145 -21.43 -4.65 -2.19
N ALA A 146 -22.70 -4.83 -2.57
CA ALA A 146 -23.05 -5.77 -3.65
C ALA A 146 -22.48 -5.29 -5.01
N PRO A 147 -21.93 -6.18 -5.86
CA PRO A 147 -21.85 -7.64 -5.71
C PRO A 147 -20.59 -8.12 -4.94
N TYR A 148 -19.73 -7.20 -4.44
CA TYR A 148 -18.39 -7.49 -3.92
C TYR A 148 -18.36 -7.88 -2.44
N LYS A 149 -19.50 -7.84 -1.76
CA LYS A 149 -19.60 -7.96 -0.29
C LYS A 149 -18.86 -9.16 0.29
N GLU A 150 -19.09 -10.36 -0.24
CA GLU A 150 -18.47 -11.59 0.29
C GLU A 150 -16.94 -11.57 0.10
N ALA A 151 -16.50 -11.14 -1.09
CA ALA A 151 -15.07 -11.06 -1.39
C ALA A 151 -14.38 -9.99 -0.55
N ALA A 152 -14.98 -8.81 -0.40
CA ALA A 152 -14.46 -7.76 0.47
C ALA A 152 -14.36 -8.23 1.93
N GLN A 153 -15.37 -8.92 2.45
CA GLN A 153 -15.34 -9.47 3.81
C GLN A 153 -14.27 -10.54 4.01
N ALA A 154 -13.95 -11.32 2.96
CA ALA A 154 -12.89 -12.32 3.02
C ALA A 154 -11.49 -11.72 3.18
N TYR A 155 -11.26 -10.51 2.68
CA TYR A 155 -9.97 -9.80 2.77
C TYR A 155 -9.97 -8.64 3.76
N ASP A 156 -11.10 -8.31 4.39
CA ASP A 156 -11.22 -7.21 5.34
C ASP A 156 -10.22 -7.35 6.49
N PRO A 157 -9.30 -6.39 6.67
CA PRO A 157 -8.30 -6.43 7.75
C PRO A 157 -8.91 -6.64 9.13
N MET A 158 -10.14 -6.16 9.36
CA MET A 158 -10.88 -6.35 10.62
C MET A 158 -11.15 -7.82 10.95
N ASN A 159 -11.16 -8.69 9.95
CA ASN A 159 -11.40 -10.13 10.13
C ASN A 159 -10.10 -10.93 10.33
N HIS A 160 -8.92 -10.27 10.22
CA HIS A 160 -7.61 -10.91 10.24
C HIS A 160 -6.67 -10.38 11.33
N ILE A 161 -7.17 -9.70 12.34
CA ILE A 161 -6.39 -9.08 13.43
C ILE A 161 -5.35 -10.01 14.03
N SER A 162 -5.70 -11.29 14.23
CA SER A 162 -4.77 -12.29 14.80
C SER A 162 -3.52 -12.53 13.95
N LYS A 163 -3.56 -12.26 12.64
CA LYS A 163 -2.42 -12.37 11.72
C LYS A 163 -1.58 -11.10 11.63
N HIS A 164 -2.02 -10.02 12.27
CA HIS A 164 -1.40 -8.71 12.17
C HIS A 164 -0.59 -8.33 13.42
N LYS A 165 -0.63 -9.16 14.47
CA LYS A 165 -0.10 -8.82 15.81
C LYS A 165 1.41 -8.56 15.84
N ASP A 166 2.15 -9.26 15.02
CA ASP A 166 3.61 -9.24 14.94
C ASP A 166 4.14 -8.48 13.71
N LYS A 167 3.25 -7.76 13.00
CA LYS A 167 3.61 -7.05 11.76
C LYS A 167 3.78 -5.55 11.98
N ALA A 168 4.67 -4.95 11.21
CA ALA A 168 4.89 -3.51 11.25
C ALA A 168 3.75 -2.78 10.51
N ILE A 169 3.10 -1.81 11.16
CA ILE A 169 1.91 -1.16 10.61
C ILE A 169 2.04 0.36 10.73
N CYS A 170 2.08 1.06 9.59
CA CYS A 170 2.07 2.51 9.51
C CYS A 170 0.82 2.98 8.77
N MET A 171 -0.02 3.75 9.45
CA MET A 171 -1.27 4.28 8.94
C MET A 171 -1.28 5.80 9.11
N LEU A 172 -1.29 6.53 7.99
CA LEU A 172 -1.25 7.99 7.97
C LEU A 172 -2.45 8.51 7.17
N ASN A 173 -3.32 9.29 7.82
CA ASN A 173 -4.52 9.84 7.19
C ASN A 173 -4.59 11.36 7.36
N GLY A 174 -5.14 12.05 6.37
CA GLY A 174 -5.46 13.47 6.49
C GLY A 174 -6.67 13.69 7.39
N GLU A 175 -6.63 14.72 8.25
CA GLU A 175 -7.74 15.11 9.11
C GLU A 175 -8.97 15.56 8.31
N LEU A 176 -8.72 16.29 7.21
CA LEU A 176 -9.75 16.88 6.34
C LEU A 176 -10.02 16.03 5.10
N ASP A 177 -9.72 14.73 5.16
CA ASP A 177 -9.96 13.79 4.07
C ASP A 177 -11.47 13.55 3.91
N ASP A 178 -12.05 14.13 2.86
CA ASP A 178 -13.46 14.02 2.49
C ASP A 178 -13.74 12.94 1.42
N VAL A 179 -12.68 12.29 0.92
CA VAL A 179 -12.75 11.19 -0.06
C VAL A 179 -12.72 9.84 0.65
N VAL A 180 -11.73 9.63 1.52
CA VAL A 180 -11.59 8.41 2.33
C VAL A 180 -11.66 8.77 3.81
N ASN A 181 -12.82 8.56 4.43
CA ASN A 181 -13.04 8.95 5.81
C ASN A 181 -12.07 8.23 6.77
N PRO A 182 -11.19 8.96 7.49
CA PRO A 182 -10.17 8.38 8.36
C PRO A 182 -10.74 7.57 9.54
N VAL A 183 -12.05 7.66 9.81
CA VAL A 183 -12.71 6.88 10.85
C VAL A 183 -12.53 5.36 10.64
N TYR A 184 -12.52 4.89 9.39
CA TYR A 184 -12.38 3.47 9.09
C TYR A 184 -10.95 2.95 9.32
N GLN A 185 -9.94 3.81 9.16
CA GLN A 185 -8.57 3.48 9.56
C GLN A 185 -8.43 3.47 11.08
N LYS A 186 -9.06 4.45 11.75
CA LYS A 186 -9.12 4.54 13.21
C LYS A 186 -9.82 3.32 13.84
N ASN A 187 -10.93 2.85 13.26
CA ASN A 187 -11.63 1.66 13.75
C ASN A 187 -10.69 0.44 13.79
N TYR A 188 -9.90 0.26 12.74
CA TYR A 188 -8.91 -0.80 12.71
C TYR A 188 -7.82 -0.62 13.77
N TYR A 189 -7.25 0.61 13.90
CA TYR A 189 -6.25 0.90 14.91
C TYR A 189 -6.76 0.61 16.32
N GLU A 190 -7.96 1.06 16.67
CA GLU A 190 -8.56 0.83 17.97
C GLU A 190 -8.74 -0.67 18.30
N LYS A 191 -8.89 -1.50 17.26
CA LYS A 191 -9.03 -2.95 17.43
C LYS A 191 -7.68 -3.65 17.56
N ILE A 192 -6.64 -3.22 16.84
CA ILE A 192 -5.34 -3.89 16.85
C ILE A 192 -4.44 -3.45 17.99
N LYS A 193 -4.52 -2.19 18.48
CA LYS A 193 -3.55 -1.57 19.39
C LYS A 193 -3.31 -2.36 20.69
N ASP A 194 -4.33 -3.01 21.22
CA ASP A 194 -4.26 -3.77 22.47
C ASP A 194 -3.80 -5.23 22.25
N GLU A 195 -3.82 -5.70 21.00
CA GLU A 195 -3.41 -7.05 20.61
C GLU A 195 -2.04 -7.08 19.93
N HIS A 196 -1.54 -5.92 19.49
CA HIS A 196 -0.30 -5.80 18.76
C HIS A 196 0.92 -6.06 19.66
N GLU A 197 1.89 -6.82 19.15
CA GLU A 197 3.12 -7.12 19.88
C GLU A 197 4.05 -5.92 19.86
N ASN A 198 4.70 -5.62 21.01
CA ASN A 198 5.63 -4.49 21.11
C ASN A 198 6.99 -4.74 20.45
N THR A 199 7.11 -5.80 19.65
CA THR A 199 8.34 -6.18 18.94
C THR A 199 8.46 -5.50 17.57
N THR A 200 7.35 -5.03 17.02
CA THR A 200 7.28 -4.32 15.73
C THR A 200 6.57 -2.98 15.89
N PRO A 201 6.88 -1.98 15.03
CA PRO A 201 6.24 -0.67 15.15
C PRO A 201 4.78 -0.68 14.70
N LEU A 202 3.92 -0.03 15.50
CA LEU A 202 2.54 0.30 15.15
C LEU A 202 2.37 1.82 15.23
N VAL A 203 2.07 2.45 14.11
CA VAL A 203 1.85 3.89 13.98
C VAL A 203 0.49 4.16 13.37
N PHE A 204 -0.30 5.02 13.99
CA PHE A 204 -1.50 5.62 13.43
C PHE A 204 -1.50 7.11 13.72
N GLU A 205 -1.50 7.94 12.68
CA GLU A 205 -1.48 9.39 12.81
C GLU A 205 -2.53 10.04 11.90
N ILE A 206 -3.23 11.02 12.46
CA ILE A 206 -4.10 11.93 11.72
C ILE A 206 -3.34 13.24 11.51
N ILE A 207 -3.07 13.59 10.26
CA ILE A 207 -2.29 14.77 9.90
C ILE A 207 -3.20 15.98 9.83
N GLU A 208 -3.01 16.89 10.78
CA GLU A 208 -3.82 18.11 10.93
C GLU A 208 -3.84 18.95 9.65
N GLY A 209 -5.01 19.49 9.29
CA GLY A 209 -5.21 20.38 8.15
C GLY A 209 -4.96 19.73 6.79
N THR A 210 -4.81 18.42 6.71
CA THR A 210 -4.48 17.70 5.46
C THR A 210 -5.73 17.02 4.87
N SER A 211 -5.97 17.23 3.58
CA SER A 211 -7.02 16.59 2.79
C SER A 211 -6.56 15.21 2.26
N HIS A 212 -7.21 14.71 1.20
CA HIS A 212 -6.89 13.43 0.54
C HIS A 212 -5.61 13.49 -0.31
N VAL A 213 -4.49 13.88 0.28
CA VAL A 213 -3.19 14.01 -0.40
C VAL A 213 -2.07 13.34 0.39
N VAL A 214 -1.04 12.88 -0.30
CA VAL A 214 0.20 12.45 0.35
C VAL A 214 1.14 13.64 0.46
N THR A 215 1.43 14.06 1.69
CA THR A 215 2.32 15.17 1.96
C THR A 215 3.78 14.73 2.06
N THR A 216 4.71 15.68 1.94
CA THR A 216 6.14 15.42 2.18
C THR A 216 6.41 14.97 3.62
N ASN A 217 5.61 15.45 4.58
CA ASN A 217 5.69 14.99 5.96
C ASN A 217 5.30 13.51 6.10
N MET A 218 4.20 13.08 5.46
CA MET A 218 3.83 11.66 5.43
C MET A 218 4.95 10.80 4.83
N MET A 219 5.59 11.25 3.73
CA MET A 219 6.72 10.52 3.14
C MET A 219 7.91 10.43 4.10
N ALA A 220 8.25 11.50 4.82
CA ALA A 220 9.30 11.46 5.84
C ALA A 220 8.95 10.48 6.97
N MET A 221 7.72 10.48 7.45
CA MET A 221 7.25 9.55 8.48
C MET A 221 7.33 8.09 8.02
N THR A 222 7.06 7.79 6.74
CA THR A 222 7.23 6.43 6.20
C THR A 222 8.68 5.99 6.20
N LEU A 223 9.62 6.90 5.90
CA LEU A 223 11.06 6.59 5.96
C LEU A 223 11.52 6.33 7.39
N GLU A 224 11.12 7.17 8.35
CA GLU A 224 11.40 6.96 9.77
C GLU A 224 10.81 5.65 10.29
N PHE A 225 9.65 5.27 9.80
CA PHE A 225 9.01 4.00 10.16
C PHE A 225 9.79 2.80 9.63
N LEU A 226 10.22 2.84 8.36
CA LEU A 226 11.01 1.77 7.74
C LEU A 226 12.36 1.53 8.45
N GLU A 227 12.96 2.58 9.04
CA GLU A 227 14.20 2.46 9.84
C GLU A 227 13.95 1.77 11.20
N LYS A 228 12.71 1.76 11.70
CA LYS A 228 12.34 1.16 12.99
C LYS A 228 11.86 -0.30 12.86
N MET A 229 11.60 -0.76 11.64
CA MET A 229 11.30 -2.15 11.34
C MET A 229 12.60 -2.98 11.40
#